data_84012308388a0680a802d009146be1d3
#
_entry.id   84012308388a0680a802d009146be1d3
#
_cell.length_a   1.000
_cell.length_b   1.000
_cell.length_c   1.000
_cell.angle_alpha   90.00
_cell.angle_beta   90.00
_cell.angle_gamma   90.00
#
_symmetry.space_group_name_H-M   'P 1'
#
loop_
_entity.id
_entity.type
_entity.pdbx_description
1 polymer ?
#
loop_
_entity_poly.entity_id
_entity_poly.type
_entity_poly.pdbx_seq_one_letter_code
_entity_poly.pdbx_strand_id
1 'polypeptide(L)'
;DRLAMNKAESAALFSKSLNPDIQVHTETGRFNEENADALVDSHDLVVDCTDNAETRYLVNRICHQHKVPLIFAGAVRTDGQITCFVPNAEESPCLRCIFPQTELDYDQAPSCSVAGVLGSTTLIMGALQTAEAIKLLTQTGTALIGRLLLYDGLSARFTEISVSADPECPVCGKG
;
A
#
# COMPACT_ATOMS: atom_id res chain seq x y z
N ASP A 1 10.30 17.29 -19.41
CA ASP A 1 10.45 16.48 -20.61
C ASP A 1 9.66 15.17 -20.59
N ARG A 2 9.12 14.76 -19.41
CA ARG A 2 8.26 13.57 -19.25
C ARG A 2 6.80 13.92 -18.95
N LEU A 3 6.40 15.15 -19.18
CA LEU A 3 4.99 15.58 -19.12
C LEU A 3 4.16 14.82 -20.17
N ALA A 4 2.99 14.35 -19.77
CA ALA A 4 2.09 13.51 -20.56
C ALA A 4 2.57 12.07 -20.87
N MET A 5 3.72 11.64 -20.36
CA MET A 5 4.11 10.23 -20.38
C MET A 5 3.29 9.42 -19.38
N ASN A 6 3.04 8.14 -19.67
CA ASN A 6 2.44 7.24 -18.68
C ASN A 6 3.29 7.18 -17.40
N LYS A 7 2.65 7.20 -16.23
CA LYS A 7 3.36 7.23 -14.94
C LYS A 7 4.27 6.01 -14.74
N ALA A 8 3.82 4.81 -15.12
CA ALA A 8 4.60 3.59 -14.99
C ALA A 8 5.84 3.61 -15.89
N GLU A 9 5.70 4.05 -17.14
CA GLU A 9 6.82 4.20 -18.07
C GLU A 9 7.83 5.26 -17.58
N SER A 10 7.33 6.40 -17.08
CA SER A 10 8.17 7.44 -16.50
C SER A 10 8.95 6.93 -15.27
N ALA A 11 8.30 6.15 -14.41
CA ALA A 11 8.93 5.54 -13.26
C ALA A 11 10.01 4.51 -13.67
N ALA A 12 9.74 3.69 -14.68
CA ALA A 12 10.70 2.72 -15.20
C ALA A 12 11.98 3.39 -15.75
N LEU A 13 11.82 4.47 -16.51
CA LEU A 13 12.96 5.24 -17.02
C LEU A 13 13.80 5.82 -15.87
N PHE A 14 13.14 6.34 -14.84
CA PHE A 14 13.82 6.88 -13.67
C PHE A 14 14.58 5.77 -12.92
N SER A 15 13.93 4.65 -12.64
CA SER A 15 14.53 3.52 -11.91
C SER A 15 15.76 2.97 -12.64
N LYS A 16 15.67 2.79 -13.96
CA LYS A 16 16.81 2.33 -14.79
C LYS A 16 17.96 3.34 -14.84
N SER A 17 17.67 4.64 -14.71
CA SER A 17 18.73 5.66 -14.64
C SER A 17 19.47 5.63 -13.30
N LEU A 18 18.84 5.18 -12.23
CA LEU A 18 19.45 5.03 -10.92
C LEU A 18 20.23 3.70 -10.78
N ASN A 19 19.64 2.63 -11.27
CA ASN A 19 20.27 1.32 -11.25
C ASN A 19 19.98 0.57 -12.57
N PRO A 20 20.94 0.50 -13.50
CA PRO A 20 20.75 -0.17 -14.79
C PRO A 20 20.66 -1.70 -14.69
N ASP A 21 21.07 -2.30 -13.58
CA ASP A 21 21.11 -3.75 -13.41
C ASP A 21 19.75 -4.35 -13.04
N ILE A 22 18.78 -3.53 -12.65
CA ILE A 22 17.42 -3.99 -12.33
C ILE A 22 16.58 -4.18 -13.58
N GLN A 23 15.72 -5.18 -13.56
CA GLN A 23 14.66 -5.34 -14.55
C GLN A 23 13.40 -4.62 -14.04
N VAL A 24 12.83 -3.76 -14.88
CA VAL A 24 11.59 -3.04 -14.60
C VAL A 24 10.58 -3.38 -15.67
N HIS A 25 9.49 -4.01 -15.26
CA HIS A 25 8.33 -4.30 -16.10
C HIS A 25 7.25 -3.25 -15.81
N THR A 26 6.58 -2.79 -16.85
CA THR A 26 5.55 -1.76 -16.73
C THR A 26 4.23 -2.26 -17.27
N GLU A 27 3.19 -2.10 -16.45
CA GLU A 27 1.81 -2.25 -16.88
C GLU A 27 1.17 -0.87 -16.99
N THR A 28 0.67 -0.52 -18.16
CA THR A 28 0.06 0.79 -18.41
C THR A 28 -1.46 0.76 -18.28
N GLY A 29 -2.03 -0.44 -18.21
CA GLY A 29 -3.45 -0.68 -17.95
C GLY A 29 -3.84 -0.36 -16.52
N ARG A 30 -5.13 -0.16 -16.30
CA ARG A 30 -5.68 -0.02 -14.94
C ARG A 30 -5.65 -1.37 -14.24
N PHE A 31 -5.19 -1.38 -12.98
CA PHE A 31 -5.32 -2.55 -12.11
C PHE A 31 -6.81 -2.80 -11.84
N ASN A 32 -7.30 -3.99 -12.18
CA ASN A 32 -8.71 -4.37 -12.08
C ASN A 32 -8.85 -5.88 -11.86
N GLU A 33 -10.08 -6.37 -11.74
CA GLU A 33 -10.40 -7.79 -11.50
C GLU A 33 -9.83 -8.75 -12.56
N GLU A 34 -9.63 -8.28 -13.81
CA GLU A 34 -9.19 -9.13 -14.93
C GLU A 34 -7.68 -9.42 -14.89
N ASN A 35 -6.88 -8.48 -14.35
CA ASN A 35 -5.42 -8.57 -14.37
C ASN A 35 -4.79 -8.73 -12.98
N ALA A 36 -5.55 -8.50 -11.90
CA ALA A 36 -5.04 -8.46 -10.54
C ALA A 36 -4.38 -9.75 -10.09
N ASP A 37 -5.01 -10.90 -10.35
CA ASP A 37 -4.48 -12.22 -9.96
C ASP A 37 -3.11 -12.48 -10.58
N ALA A 38 -2.98 -12.30 -11.91
CA ALA A 38 -1.74 -12.55 -12.62
C ALA A 38 -0.61 -11.59 -12.19
N LEU A 39 -0.97 -10.32 -11.91
CA LEU A 39 0.00 -9.33 -11.46
C LEU A 39 0.49 -9.59 -10.03
N VAL A 40 -0.38 -10.03 -9.13
CA VAL A 40 0.01 -10.27 -7.74
C VAL A 40 0.74 -11.60 -7.57
N ASP A 41 0.26 -12.68 -8.19
CA ASP A 41 0.81 -14.04 -8.02
C ASP A 41 2.29 -14.16 -8.43
N SER A 42 2.75 -13.28 -9.32
CA SER A 42 4.12 -13.28 -9.83
C SER A 42 5.12 -12.51 -8.96
N HIS A 43 4.70 -11.98 -7.80
CA HIS A 43 5.53 -11.11 -6.97
C HIS A 43 5.65 -11.61 -5.52
N ASP A 44 6.79 -11.36 -4.90
CA ASP A 44 7.07 -11.70 -3.49
C ASP A 44 6.52 -10.65 -2.51
N LEU A 45 6.18 -9.46 -3.00
CA LEU A 45 5.70 -8.34 -2.21
C LEU A 45 4.96 -7.34 -3.10
N VAL A 46 3.88 -6.78 -2.59
CA VAL A 46 3.17 -5.65 -3.21
C VAL A 46 3.33 -4.40 -2.36
N VAL A 47 3.61 -3.27 -3.01
CA VAL A 47 3.64 -1.94 -2.38
C VAL A 47 2.50 -1.11 -2.97
N ASP A 48 1.49 -0.81 -2.15
CA ASP A 48 0.33 -0.02 -2.59
C ASP A 48 0.64 1.48 -2.50
N CYS A 49 0.64 2.13 -3.67
CA CYS A 49 0.76 3.58 -3.81
C CYS A 49 -0.49 4.18 -4.48
N THR A 50 -1.62 3.50 -4.45
CA THR A 50 -2.86 3.96 -5.07
C THR A 50 -3.54 5.05 -4.22
N ASP A 51 -4.44 5.80 -4.82
CA ASP A 51 -5.11 6.94 -4.22
C ASP A 51 -6.64 6.80 -4.12
N ASN A 52 -7.16 5.63 -4.46
CA ASN A 52 -8.60 5.35 -4.42
C ASN A 52 -8.92 4.07 -3.65
N ALA A 53 -10.04 4.10 -2.94
CA ALA A 53 -10.46 3.01 -2.06
C ALA A 53 -10.74 1.70 -2.81
N GLU A 54 -11.43 1.75 -3.94
CA GLU A 54 -11.78 0.58 -4.74
C GLU A 54 -10.55 -0.26 -5.08
N THR A 55 -9.52 0.38 -5.66
CA THR A 55 -8.28 -0.32 -6.01
C THR A 55 -7.56 -0.86 -4.76
N ARG A 56 -7.53 -0.13 -3.65
CA ARG A 56 -6.90 -0.57 -2.40
C ARG A 56 -7.53 -1.84 -1.85
N TYR A 57 -8.86 -1.90 -1.81
CA TYR A 57 -9.56 -3.09 -1.34
C TYR A 57 -9.40 -4.28 -2.30
N LEU A 58 -9.35 -4.03 -3.60
CA LEU A 58 -9.03 -5.06 -4.58
C LEU A 58 -7.61 -5.61 -4.37
N VAL A 59 -6.60 -4.74 -4.28
CA VAL A 59 -5.21 -5.14 -3.99
C VAL A 59 -5.13 -5.95 -2.70
N ASN A 60 -5.75 -5.48 -1.62
CA ASN A 60 -5.76 -6.18 -0.34
C ASN A 60 -6.36 -7.59 -0.45
N ARG A 61 -7.51 -7.73 -1.13
CA ARG A 61 -8.18 -9.02 -1.31
C ARG A 61 -7.32 -9.99 -2.09
N ILE A 62 -6.77 -9.55 -3.23
CA ILE A 62 -5.95 -10.40 -4.10
C ILE A 62 -4.62 -10.78 -3.42
N CYS A 63 -3.95 -9.84 -2.75
CA CYS A 63 -2.76 -10.14 -1.96
C CYS A 63 -3.04 -11.19 -0.87
N HIS A 64 -4.19 -11.09 -0.19
CA HIS A 64 -4.57 -12.08 0.80
C HIS A 64 -4.83 -13.47 0.19
N GLN A 65 -5.53 -13.54 -0.95
CA GLN A 65 -5.80 -14.78 -1.69
C GLN A 65 -4.52 -15.49 -2.12
N HIS A 66 -3.57 -14.76 -2.69
CA HIS A 66 -2.28 -15.29 -3.15
C HIS A 66 -1.22 -15.39 -2.05
N LYS A 67 -1.54 -14.99 -0.81
CA LYS A 67 -0.62 -15.00 0.34
C LYS A 67 0.63 -14.13 0.12
N VAL A 68 0.51 -13.10 -0.68
CA VAL A 68 1.58 -12.14 -0.96
C VAL A 68 1.49 -11.00 0.06
N PRO A 69 2.59 -10.65 0.75
CA PRO A 69 2.63 -9.50 1.64
C PRO A 69 2.30 -8.20 0.93
N LEU A 70 1.58 -7.33 1.62
CA LEU A 70 1.17 -6.01 1.13
C LEU A 70 1.65 -4.92 2.08
N ILE A 71 2.38 -3.94 1.58
CA ILE A 71 2.67 -2.70 2.31
C ILE A 71 1.66 -1.64 1.86
N PHE A 72 0.78 -1.29 2.77
CA PHE A 72 -0.21 -0.23 2.56
C PHE A 72 0.33 1.09 3.08
N ALA A 73 0.21 2.15 2.27
CA ALA A 73 0.35 3.51 2.74
C ALA A 73 -0.72 4.43 2.15
N GLY A 74 -1.14 5.39 2.94
CA GLY A 74 -2.05 6.45 2.55
C GLY A 74 -1.44 7.80 2.91
N ALA A 75 -1.66 8.80 2.06
CA ALA A 75 -1.29 10.18 2.35
C ALA A 75 -2.42 11.11 1.88
N VAL A 76 -2.80 12.04 2.73
CA VAL A 76 -3.81 13.06 2.42
C VAL A 76 -3.45 14.36 3.11
N ARG A 77 -3.53 15.47 2.40
CA ARG A 77 -3.08 16.78 2.90
C ARG A 77 -1.64 16.74 3.42
N THR A 78 -1.45 16.83 4.73
CA THR A 78 -0.15 16.79 5.42
C THR A 78 0.08 15.48 6.17
N ASP A 79 -0.92 14.60 6.21
CA ASP A 79 -0.93 13.43 7.06
C ASP A 79 -0.67 12.16 6.26
N GLY A 80 -0.05 11.18 6.90
CA GLY A 80 0.25 9.89 6.32
C GLY A 80 -0.03 8.74 7.28
N GLN A 81 -0.20 7.56 6.71
CA GLN A 81 -0.35 6.31 7.46
C GLN A 81 0.26 5.16 6.71
N ILE A 82 0.83 4.20 7.44
CA ILE A 82 1.47 3.02 6.85
C ILE A 82 1.35 1.81 7.78
N THR A 83 1.16 0.64 7.19
CA THR A 83 1.18 -0.67 7.86
C THR A 83 1.55 -1.77 6.88
N CYS A 84 1.89 -2.96 7.41
CA CYS A 84 2.16 -4.16 6.63
C CYS A 84 1.09 -5.23 6.89
N PHE A 85 0.55 -5.79 5.83
CA PHE A 85 -0.35 -6.95 5.86
C PHE A 85 0.42 -8.17 5.35
N VAL A 86 0.59 -9.15 6.21
CA VAL A 86 1.32 -10.38 5.87
C VAL A 86 0.37 -11.58 6.06
N PRO A 87 -0.27 -12.04 4.99
CA PRO A 87 -1.15 -13.20 5.06
C PRO A 87 -0.42 -14.40 5.67
N ASN A 88 -1.08 -15.13 6.55
CA ASN A 88 -0.53 -16.24 7.33
C ASN A 88 0.43 -15.88 8.49
N ALA A 89 0.80 -14.62 8.69
CA ALA A 89 1.43 -14.23 9.94
C ALA A 89 0.37 -14.22 11.06
N GLU A 90 0.75 -14.75 12.22
CA GLU A 90 -0.11 -14.73 13.38
C GLU A 90 -0.49 -13.28 13.72
N GLU A 91 -1.77 -13.02 13.95
CA GLU A 91 -2.32 -11.70 14.28
C GLU A 91 -2.20 -10.61 13.20
N SER A 92 -1.76 -10.91 11.98
CA SER A 92 -1.74 -9.91 10.92
C SER A 92 -3.16 -9.53 10.49
N PRO A 93 -3.61 -8.28 10.69
CA PRO A 93 -4.86 -7.81 10.12
C PRO A 93 -4.74 -7.70 8.60
N CYS A 94 -5.85 -7.41 7.93
CA CYS A 94 -5.86 -6.90 6.57
C CYS A 94 -6.44 -5.48 6.52
N LEU A 95 -6.43 -4.85 5.37
CA LEU A 95 -6.99 -3.50 5.21
C LEU A 95 -8.44 -3.42 5.71
N ARG A 96 -9.22 -4.47 5.46
CA ARG A 96 -10.64 -4.53 5.85
C ARG A 96 -10.85 -4.61 7.36
N CYS A 97 -9.89 -5.14 8.13
CA CYS A 97 -9.95 -5.13 9.58
C CYS A 97 -9.75 -3.72 10.16
N ILE A 98 -8.86 -2.95 9.56
CA ILE A 98 -8.51 -1.60 10.04
C ILE A 98 -9.52 -0.56 9.56
N PHE A 99 -9.96 -0.70 8.31
CA PHE A 99 -10.92 0.19 7.67
C PHE A 99 -12.13 -0.63 7.19
N PRO A 100 -13.06 -0.98 8.11
CA PRO A 100 -14.28 -1.69 7.75
C PRO A 100 -15.08 -0.80 6.80
N GLN A 101 -15.32 -1.29 5.59
CA GLN A 101 -16.01 -0.53 4.57
C GLN A 101 -17.49 -0.87 4.56
N THR A 102 -18.34 0.14 4.60
CA THR A 102 -19.74 0.03 4.20
C THR A 102 -19.88 0.52 2.76
N GLU A 103 -20.91 0.08 2.04
CA GLU A 103 -21.17 0.48 0.64
C GLU A 103 -21.32 2.01 0.48
N LEU A 104 -21.56 2.72 1.57
CA LEU A 104 -21.75 4.17 1.61
C LEU A 104 -20.44 4.97 1.71
N ASP A 105 -19.30 4.32 1.99
CA ASP A 105 -18.06 5.02 2.34
C ASP A 105 -17.16 5.35 1.14
N TYR A 106 -17.43 4.78 -0.04
CA TYR A 106 -16.63 5.04 -1.24
C TYR A 106 -16.65 6.52 -1.66
N ASP A 107 -17.79 7.18 -1.51
CA ASP A 107 -17.98 8.57 -1.94
C ASP A 107 -17.61 9.61 -0.88
N GLN A 108 -17.42 9.23 0.38
CA GLN A 108 -17.24 10.17 1.50
C GLN A 108 -15.79 10.34 1.96
N ALA A 109 -14.90 9.39 1.66
CA ALA A 109 -13.49 9.56 1.98
C ALA A 109 -12.88 10.62 1.04
N PRO A 110 -12.29 11.72 1.58
CA PRO A 110 -11.65 12.71 0.72
C PRO A 110 -10.51 12.06 -0.05
N SER A 111 -10.72 11.88 -1.35
CA SER A 111 -9.65 11.38 -2.22
C SER A 111 -8.50 12.37 -2.26
N CYS A 112 -7.28 11.88 -2.42
CA CYS A 112 -6.10 12.75 -2.58
C CYS A 112 -6.27 13.73 -3.75
N SER A 113 -7.06 13.38 -4.76
CA SER A 113 -7.37 14.23 -5.91
C SER A 113 -8.22 15.45 -5.55
N VAL A 114 -9.07 15.35 -4.52
CA VAL A 114 -9.93 16.45 -4.05
C VAL A 114 -9.26 17.23 -2.92
N ALA A 115 -8.69 16.54 -1.95
CA ALA A 115 -8.09 17.16 -0.77
C ALA A 115 -6.66 17.69 -1.01
N GLY A 116 -5.99 17.20 -2.04
CA GLY A 116 -4.57 17.42 -2.28
C GLY A 116 -3.67 16.65 -1.30
N VAL A 117 -2.39 16.64 -1.58
CA VAL A 117 -1.36 16.05 -0.70
C VAL A 117 -0.06 16.82 -0.81
N LEU A 118 0.59 17.06 0.31
CA LEU A 118 1.90 17.68 0.35
C LEU A 118 2.98 16.71 -0.13
N GLY A 119 3.83 17.15 -1.10
CA GLY A 119 4.86 16.29 -1.69
C GLY A 119 5.84 15.71 -0.67
N SER A 120 6.18 16.45 0.40
CA SER A 120 7.01 15.91 1.49
C SER A 120 6.35 14.76 2.23
N THR A 121 5.04 14.76 2.42
CA THR A 121 4.30 13.66 3.05
C THR A 121 4.39 12.39 2.20
N THR A 122 4.20 12.50 0.89
CA THR A 122 4.34 11.34 -0.01
C THR A 122 5.76 10.79 -0.04
N LEU A 123 6.78 11.65 0.02
CA LEU A 123 8.18 11.24 0.11
C LEU A 123 8.49 10.48 1.41
N ILE A 124 7.97 10.96 2.55
CA ILE A 124 8.13 10.27 3.84
C ILE A 124 7.45 8.90 3.79
N MET A 125 6.22 8.82 3.30
CA MET A 125 5.50 7.54 3.17
C MET A 125 6.26 6.57 2.24
N GLY A 126 6.74 7.03 1.09
CA GLY A 126 7.53 6.20 0.18
C GLY A 126 8.85 5.70 0.78
N ALA A 127 9.54 6.54 1.56
CA ALA A 127 10.74 6.12 2.27
C ALA A 127 10.45 5.05 3.34
N LEU A 128 9.36 5.21 4.08
CA LEU A 128 8.91 4.21 5.06
C LEU A 128 8.48 2.91 4.36
N GLN A 129 7.72 2.97 3.27
CA GLN A 129 7.37 1.78 2.48
C GLN A 129 8.61 1.03 2.00
N THR A 130 9.64 1.75 1.54
CA THR A 130 10.91 1.14 1.13
C THR A 130 11.59 0.43 2.30
N ALA A 131 11.63 1.04 3.47
CA ALA A 131 12.22 0.42 4.66
C ALA A 131 11.45 -0.85 5.07
N GLU A 132 10.12 -0.82 5.03
CA GLU A 132 9.28 -2.00 5.30
C GLU A 132 9.49 -3.11 4.25
N ALA A 133 9.60 -2.75 2.96
CA ALA A 133 9.90 -3.70 1.89
C ALA A 133 11.22 -4.43 2.11
N ILE A 134 12.27 -3.70 2.46
CA ILE A 134 13.58 -4.29 2.78
C ILE A 134 13.44 -5.25 3.96
N LYS A 135 12.77 -4.85 5.05
CA LYS A 135 12.60 -5.71 6.23
C LYS A 135 11.86 -7.01 5.91
N LEU A 136 10.78 -6.94 5.14
CA LEU A 136 9.99 -8.12 4.76
C LEU A 136 10.76 -9.05 3.83
N LEU A 137 11.42 -8.51 2.80
CA LEU A 137 12.15 -9.31 1.82
C LEU A 137 13.44 -9.92 2.37
N THR A 138 14.12 -9.23 3.29
CA THR A 138 15.38 -9.72 3.89
C THR A 138 15.18 -10.40 5.24
N GLN A 139 13.95 -10.41 5.77
CA GLN A 139 13.62 -10.96 7.09
C GLN A 139 14.45 -10.33 8.23
N THR A 140 14.75 -9.03 8.12
CA THR A 140 15.53 -8.29 9.11
C THR A 140 14.68 -7.27 9.86
N GLY A 141 15.00 -7.03 11.12
CA GLY A 141 14.29 -6.06 11.95
C GLY A 141 12.86 -6.48 12.27
N THR A 142 12.00 -5.51 12.57
CA THR A 142 10.59 -5.71 12.93
C THR A 142 9.72 -4.89 11.98
N ALA A 143 8.97 -5.56 11.11
CA ALA A 143 8.03 -4.91 10.21
C ALA A 143 6.78 -4.40 10.94
N LEU A 144 6.03 -3.49 10.34
CA LEU A 144 4.79 -2.91 10.88
C LEU A 144 3.59 -3.86 10.78
N ILE A 145 3.76 -5.13 11.15
CA ILE A 145 2.69 -6.12 11.20
C ILE A 145 1.91 -5.91 12.50
N GLY A 146 0.59 -5.81 12.42
CA GLY A 146 -0.27 -5.53 13.59
C GLY A 146 -0.07 -4.13 14.18
N ARG A 147 0.58 -3.23 13.46
CA ARG A 147 0.87 -1.85 13.88
C ARG A 147 0.57 -0.87 12.75
N LEU A 148 -0.23 0.14 13.04
CA LEU A 148 -0.49 1.25 12.13
C LEU A 148 0.32 2.46 12.60
N LEU A 149 1.24 2.93 11.78
CA LEU A 149 2.02 4.13 12.02
C LEU A 149 1.34 5.32 11.35
N LEU A 150 0.97 6.31 12.13
CA LEU A 150 0.39 7.58 11.68
C LEU A 150 1.47 8.67 11.69
N TYR A 151 1.47 9.51 10.67
CA TYR A 151 2.33 10.68 10.55
C TYR A 151 1.49 11.95 10.46
N ASP A 152 1.70 12.88 11.38
CA ASP A 152 1.19 14.25 11.34
C ASP A 152 2.29 15.17 10.82
N GLY A 153 2.14 15.65 9.59
CA GLY A 153 3.14 16.47 8.93
C GLY A 153 3.23 17.90 9.46
N LEU A 154 2.18 18.41 10.13
CA LEU A 154 2.22 19.76 10.71
C LEU A 154 3.01 19.80 12.01
N SER A 155 2.93 18.76 12.83
CA SER A 155 3.68 18.65 14.08
C SER A 155 4.95 17.79 13.98
N ALA A 156 5.21 17.19 12.80
CA ALA A 156 6.29 16.24 12.56
C ALA A 156 6.28 15.08 13.58
N ARG A 157 5.09 14.61 13.93
CA ARG A 157 4.89 13.56 14.94
C ARG A 157 4.54 12.24 14.28
N PHE A 158 5.14 11.17 14.81
CA PHE A 158 4.72 9.81 14.54
C PHE A 158 3.98 9.23 15.73
N THR A 159 2.86 8.55 15.46
CA THR A 159 2.07 7.84 16.48
C THR A 159 1.83 6.42 16.00
N GLU A 160 2.14 5.44 16.82
CA GLU A 160 1.89 4.03 16.53
C GLU A 160 0.63 3.56 17.25
N ILE A 161 -0.22 2.83 16.53
CA ILE A 161 -1.46 2.24 17.06
C ILE A 161 -1.38 0.73 16.80
N SER A 162 -1.61 -0.07 17.84
CA SER A 162 -1.77 -1.52 17.68
C SER A 162 -3.10 -1.83 17.00
N VAL A 163 -3.05 -2.71 16.01
CA VAL A 163 -4.21 -3.15 15.23
C VAL A 163 -4.22 -4.67 15.13
N SER A 164 -5.37 -5.29 15.26
CA SER A 164 -5.53 -6.74 15.25
C SER A 164 -6.45 -7.21 14.13
N ALA A 165 -6.31 -8.47 13.75
CA ALA A 165 -7.23 -9.10 12.83
C ALA A 165 -8.62 -9.22 13.46
N ASP A 166 -9.64 -8.94 12.66
CA ASP A 166 -11.04 -9.19 13.03
C ASP A 166 -11.38 -10.65 12.67
N PRO A 167 -11.79 -11.48 13.65
CA PRO A 167 -12.16 -12.87 13.37
C PRO A 167 -13.33 -13.02 12.38
N GLU A 168 -14.21 -12.00 12.30
CA GLU A 168 -15.35 -11.99 11.38
C GLU A 168 -15.08 -11.23 10.08
N CYS A 169 -13.82 -10.84 9.84
CA CYS A 169 -13.46 -10.12 8.63
C CYS A 169 -13.78 -10.93 7.36
N PRO A 170 -14.52 -10.35 6.39
CA PRO A 170 -14.90 -11.08 5.17
C PRO A 170 -13.73 -11.39 4.24
N VAL A 171 -12.53 -10.87 4.50
CA VAL A 171 -11.33 -11.10 3.69
C VAL A 171 -10.36 -12.06 4.38
N CYS A 172 -10.03 -11.83 5.65
CA CYS A 172 -9.02 -12.59 6.36
C CYS A 172 -9.55 -13.35 7.59
N GLY A 173 -10.84 -13.24 7.90
CA GLY A 173 -11.44 -13.96 9.03
C GLY A 173 -11.39 -15.47 8.85
N LYS A 174 -11.31 -16.16 9.97
CA LYS A 174 -11.35 -17.64 10.02
C LYS A 174 -12.82 -18.07 10.17
N GLY A 175 -13.64 -17.81 9.16
CA GLY A 175 -15.04 -18.26 9.13
C GLY A 175 -15.16 -19.77 8.97
#